data_3dd6b46df556b5d786b77be29cbb30c1
#
_entry.id   3dd6b46df556b5d786b77be29cbb30c1
#
_cell.length_a   1.000
_cell.length_b   1.000
_cell.length_c   1.000
_cell.angle_alpha   90.00
_cell.angle_beta   90.00
_cell.angle_gamma   90.00
#
_symmetry.space_group_name_H-M   'P 1'
#
loop_
_entity.id
_entity.type
_entity.pdbx_description
1 polymer ?
#
loop_
_entity_poly.entity_id
_entity_poly.type
_entity_poly.pdbx_seq_one_letter_code
_entity_poly.pdbx_strand_id
1 'polypeptide(L)'
;MLISLIVPCYNEEEAMPLFYQEAARVAAQMGKSHGAEFEIIFVDDGSKDGTLRVARELHDADPRVRYVSFSRNFGKEAGIYAGLKAAKGDYVATLDADLQDPPALLPDMLDALLTGDYDGAATRRTTREGEPPVRSWFARMFYRIINKMSDTEIVDGARDFRLMSRRMVDAVLEMSEYNRFSKGIFSWVGFKTKWFAYQNVERVAGQTKWNFWSLFKYSIEGIVGFSTQPLVMAALAGVIFCLAAFVGIIFVVVRALIFGDPTAGWPSMVCIMLLCSGVQLFCLGIVGEYLAKTYLEVKHRPIYITRETEQDRDERKPAQQK
;
A
#
# COMPACT_ATOMS: atom_id res chain seq x y z
N MET A 1 20.79 19.84 6.65
CA MET A 1 19.71 19.13 5.92
C MET A 1 18.70 18.59 6.92
N LEU A 2 17.42 18.65 6.59
CA LEU A 2 16.35 18.16 7.45
C LEU A 2 15.85 16.79 6.94
N ILE A 3 15.66 15.83 7.84
CA ILE A 3 15.10 14.52 7.56
C ILE A 3 13.77 14.38 8.30
N SER A 4 12.68 14.10 7.57
CA SER A 4 11.37 13.83 8.15
C SER A 4 11.17 12.32 8.29
N LEU A 5 10.85 11.84 9.49
CA LEU A 5 10.45 10.47 9.75
C LEU A 5 8.93 10.40 9.87
N ILE A 6 8.27 9.71 8.96
CA ILE A 6 6.81 9.52 8.94
C ILE A 6 6.48 8.16 9.54
N VAL A 7 5.61 8.16 10.54
CA VAL A 7 5.24 6.96 11.29
C VAL A 7 3.72 6.85 11.38
N PRO A 8 3.07 6.11 10.45
CA PRO A 8 1.65 5.81 10.55
C PRO A 8 1.37 4.91 11.76
N CYS A 9 0.40 5.29 12.58
CA CYS A 9 0.04 4.62 13.83
C CYS A 9 -1.46 4.31 13.87
N TYR A 10 -1.82 3.10 14.32
CA TYR A 10 -3.20 2.73 14.63
C TYR A 10 -3.25 1.76 15.79
N ASN A 11 -3.62 2.25 16.98
CA ASN A 11 -3.56 1.54 18.26
C ASN A 11 -2.14 1.03 18.54
N GLU A 12 -1.20 1.97 18.67
CA GLU A 12 0.23 1.74 18.86
C GLU A 12 0.76 2.49 20.11
N GLU A 13 -0.10 2.67 21.15
CA GLU A 13 0.28 3.40 22.37
C GLU A 13 1.52 2.83 23.07
N GLU A 14 1.74 1.51 22.98
CA GLU A 14 2.89 0.84 23.61
C GLU A 14 4.17 0.93 22.73
N ALA A 15 4.01 0.86 21.40
CA ALA A 15 5.14 0.84 20.48
C ALA A 15 5.73 2.22 20.22
N MET A 16 4.90 3.25 20.21
CA MET A 16 5.29 4.63 19.89
C MET A 16 6.42 5.20 20.78
N PRO A 17 6.41 5.06 22.12
CA PRO A 17 7.50 5.54 22.97
C PRO A 17 8.82 4.82 22.69
N LEU A 18 8.76 3.51 22.41
CA LEU A 18 9.94 2.70 22.07
C LEU A 18 10.53 3.10 20.73
N PHE A 19 9.66 3.31 19.74
CA PHE A 19 10.07 3.84 18.43
C PHE A 19 10.74 5.21 18.56
N TYR A 20 10.14 6.14 19.34
CA TYR A 20 10.71 7.46 19.54
C TYR A 20 12.11 7.40 20.15
N GLN A 21 12.33 6.56 21.17
CA GLN A 21 13.65 6.41 21.80
C GLN A 21 14.70 5.95 20.78
N GLU A 22 14.39 4.96 19.96
CA GLU A 22 15.32 4.45 18.95
C GLU A 22 15.54 5.46 17.82
N ALA A 23 14.48 6.10 17.32
CA ALA A 23 14.56 7.14 16.31
C ALA A 23 15.40 8.35 16.80
N ALA A 24 15.21 8.80 18.05
CA ALA A 24 15.98 9.87 18.65
C ALA A 24 17.47 9.51 18.80
N ARG A 25 17.78 8.24 19.13
CA ARG A 25 19.15 7.74 19.20
C ARG A 25 19.83 7.81 17.82
N VAL A 26 19.16 7.32 16.78
CA VAL A 26 19.66 7.35 15.39
C VAL A 26 19.79 8.80 14.90
N ALA A 27 18.80 9.65 15.18
CA ALA A 27 18.84 11.07 14.83
C ALA A 27 20.05 11.78 15.47
N ALA A 28 20.35 11.51 16.74
CA ALA A 28 21.52 12.08 17.42
C ALA A 28 22.86 11.60 16.80
N GLN A 29 22.92 10.33 16.37
CA GLN A 29 24.07 9.79 15.66
C GLN A 29 24.27 10.49 14.32
N MET A 30 23.20 10.59 13.50
CA MET A 30 23.26 11.21 12.18
C MET A 30 23.46 12.73 12.24
N GLY A 31 23.01 13.39 13.32
CA GLY A 31 23.35 14.78 13.59
C GLY A 31 24.86 15.00 13.71
N LYS A 32 25.58 14.06 14.34
CA LYS A 32 27.04 14.12 14.47
C LYS A 32 27.78 13.74 13.21
N SER A 33 27.33 12.72 12.49
CA SER A 33 28.04 12.17 11.32
C SER A 33 27.73 12.92 10.02
N HIS A 34 26.50 13.43 9.86
CA HIS A 34 26.01 14.03 8.60
C HIS A 34 25.54 15.49 8.77
N GLY A 35 25.53 16.04 9.97
CA GLY A 35 24.94 17.36 10.25
C GLY A 35 23.44 17.41 9.96
N ALA A 36 22.74 16.26 10.12
CA ALA A 36 21.33 16.15 9.84
C ALA A 36 20.48 16.59 11.04
N GLU A 37 19.45 17.38 10.76
CA GLU A 37 18.35 17.69 11.68
C GLU A 37 17.19 16.75 11.41
N PHE A 38 16.30 16.54 12.39
CA PHE A 38 15.19 15.60 12.28
C PHE A 38 13.88 16.21 12.75
N GLU A 39 12.81 15.89 12.05
CA GLU A 39 11.44 15.94 12.56
C GLU A 39 10.82 14.54 12.51
N ILE A 40 9.97 14.21 13.48
CA ILE A 40 9.25 12.93 13.54
C ILE A 40 7.76 13.26 13.49
N ILE A 41 7.06 12.69 12.51
CA ILE A 41 5.64 12.95 12.25
C ILE A 41 4.85 11.67 12.50
N PHE A 42 4.20 11.58 13.65
CA PHE A 42 3.27 10.49 13.93
C PHE A 42 1.91 10.78 13.30
N VAL A 43 1.40 9.84 12.50
CA VAL A 43 0.08 9.96 11.89
C VAL A 43 -0.85 8.97 12.56
N ASP A 44 -1.70 9.46 13.45
CA ASP A 44 -2.71 8.67 14.15
C ASP A 44 -3.93 8.44 13.26
N ASP A 45 -4.11 7.23 12.77
CA ASP A 45 -5.21 6.83 11.90
C ASP A 45 -6.51 6.58 12.68
N GLY A 46 -6.90 7.54 13.52
CA GLY A 46 -8.14 7.48 14.30
C GLY A 46 -8.14 6.35 15.32
N SER A 47 -7.07 6.20 16.08
CA SER A 47 -6.91 5.17 17.13
C SER A 47 -7.99 5.26 18.21
N LYS A 48 -8.27 4.11 18.83
CA LYS A 48 -9.25 3.96 19.92
C LYS A 48 -8.61 3.80 21.30
N ASP A 49 -7.30 3.64 21.35
CA ASP A 49 -6.46 3.55 22.55
C ASP A 49 -5.81 4.89 22.89
N GLY A 50 -4.75 4.87 23.70
CA GLY A 50 -3.99 6.05 24.10
C GLY A 50 -3.01 6.60 23.06
N THR A 51 -2.98 6.11 21.82
CA THR A 51 -2.00 6.52 20.79
C THR A 51 -1.94 8.05 20.61
N LEU A 52 -3.09 8.72 20.45
CA LEU A 52 -3.13 10.18 20.31
C LEU A 52 -2.64 10.90 21.57
N ARG A 53 -2.93 10.37 22.76
CA ARG A 53 -2.42 10.92 24.03
C ARG A 53 -0.89 10.86 24.07
N VAL A 54 -0.32 9.70 23.69
CA VAL A 54 1.15 9.53 23.62
C VAL A 54 1.77 10.48 22.59
N ALA A 55 1.15 10.66 21.42
CA ALA A 55 1.64 11.61 20.40
C ALA A 55 1.72 13.04 20.95
N ARG A 56 0.72 13.48 21.71
CA ARG A 56 0.68 14.79 22.36
C ARG A 56 1.75 14.93 23.44
N GLU A 57 1.93 13.90 24.27
CA GLU A 57 2.94 13.88 25.33
C GLU A 57 4.37 13.94 24.74
N LEU A 58 4.64 13.21 23.66
CA LEU A 58 5.91 13.25 22.96
C LEU A 58 6.17 14.62 22.32
N HIS A 59 5.16 15.24 21.72
CA HIS A 59 5.26 16.60 21.17
C HIS A 59 5.53 17.65 22.27
N ASP A 60 4.87 17.53 23.42
CA ASP A 60 5.10 18.45 24.55
C ASP A 60 6.53 18.31 25.12
N ALA A 61 7.13 17.12 25.05
CA ALA A 61 8.48 16.85 25.51
C ALA A 61 9.57 17.23 24.48
N ASP A 62 9.27 17.08 23.20
CA ASP A 62 10.21 17.35 22.09
C ASP A 62 9.48 18.05 20.92
N PRO A 63 9.72 19.34 20.68
CA PRO A 63 9.08 20.11 19.58
C PRO A 63 9.39 19.57 18.18
N ARG A 64 10.41 18.70 18.02
CA ARG A 64 10.71 18.04 16.74
C ARG A 64 9.70 16.93 16.42
N VAL A 65 8.96 16.46 17.43
CA VAL A 65 7.85 15.52 17.24
C VAL A 65 6.62 16.29 16.85
N ARG A 66 6.05 15.94 15.72
CA ARG A 66 4.81 16.48 15.16
C ARG A 66 3.77 15.37 15.07
N TYR A 67 2.50 15.70 14.98
CA TYR A 67 1.47 14.69 14.77
C TYR A 67 0.31 15.20 13.93
N VAL A 68 -0.34 14.25 13.24
CA VAL A 68 -1.61 14.44 12.53
C VAL A 68 -2.56 13.34 13.00
N SER A 69 -3.71 13.70 13.58
CA SER A 69 -4.73 12.71 13.98
C SER A 69 -5.94 12.79 13.07
N PHE A 70 -6.44 11.65 12.61
CA PHE A 70 -7.58 11.55 11.73
C PHE A 70 -8.89 11.47 12.50
N SER A 71 -9.98 11.92 11.86
CA SER A 71 -11.33 11.87 12.44
C SER A 71 -11.86 10.44 12.64
N ARG A 72 -11.37 9.48 11.87
CA ARG A 72 -11.62 8.03 11.94
C ARG A 72 -10.49 7.28 11.29
N ASN A 73 -10.52 5.95 11.31
CA ASN A 73 -9.59 5.13 10.54
C ASN A 73 -9.87 5.29 9.02
N PHE A 74 -8.83 5.72 8.27
CA PHE A 74 -8.79 5.85 6.81
C PHE A 74 -7.82 4.86 6.17
N GLY A 75 -7.03 4.15 6.97
CA GLY A 75 -6.08 3.15 6.55
C GLY A 75 -4.64 3.64 6.44
N LYS A 76 -3.71 2.70 6.46
CA LYS A 76 -2.26 2.97 6.46
C LYS A 76 -1.81 3.83 5.27
N GLU A 77 -2.38 3.58 4.09
CA GLU A 77 -2.06 4.33 2.86
C GLU A 77 -2.38 5.83 3.00
N ALA A 78 -3.53 6.16 3.62
CA ALA A 78 -3.88 7.53 3.94
C ALA A 78 -2.92 8.13 4.96
N GLY A 79 -2.48 7.34 5.95
CA GLY A 79 -1.48 7.74 6.93
C GLY A 79 -0.13 8.10 6.31
N ILE A 80 0.36 7.27 5.40
CA ILE A 80 1.60 7.55 4.64
C ILE A 80 1.43 8.85 3.83
N TYR A 81 0.34 9.00 3.09
CA TYR A 81 0.08 10.21 2.28
C TYR A 81 0.02 11.48 3.14
N ALA A 82 -0.68 11.45 4.27
CA ALA A 82 -0.77 12.59 5.17
C ALA A 82 0.60 12.96 5.77
N GLY A 83 1.39 11.97 6.15
CA GLY A 83 2.74 12.17 6.63
C GLY A 83 3.65 12.79 5.56
N LEU A 84 3.63 12.26 4.33
CA LEU A 84 4.38 12.83 3.19
C LEU A 84 4.00 14.29 2.95
N LYS A 85 2.71 14.63 3.02
CA LYS A 85 2.20 16.00 2.85
C LYS A 85 2.62 16.93 3.99
N ALA A 86 2.72 16.44 5.21
CA ALA A 86 3.12 17.21 6.39
C ALA A 86 4.64 17.40 6.50
N ALA A 87 5.43 16.52 5.87
CA ALA A 87 6.88 16.48 5.94
C ALA A 87 7.52 17.71 5.27
N LYS A 88 8.51 18.31 5.96
CA LYS A 88 9.25 19.51 5.51
C LYS A 88 10.70 19.20 5.12
N GLY A 89 11.19 17.99 5.41
CA GLY A 89 12.59 17.60 5.23
C GLY A 89 13.04 17.54 3.79
N ASP A 90 14.32 17.71 3.56
CA ASP A 90 15.01 17.49 2.27
C ASP A 90 14.95 16.02 1.88
N TYR A 91 14.95 15.16 2.88
CA TYR A 91 14.75 13.71 2.76
C TYR A 91 13.60 13.28 3.67
N VAL A 92 12.82 12.31 3.21
CA VAL A 92 11.64 11.83 3.94
C VAL A 92 11.68 10.32 4.04
N ALA A 93 11.62 9.80 5.26
CA ALA A 93 11.54 8.38 5.51
C ALA A 93 10.15 7.97 5.99
N THR A 94 9.66 6.81 5.51
CA THR A 94 8.47 6.14 6.04
C THR A 94 8.90 4.93 6.84
N LEU A 95 8.39 4.76 8.07
CA LEU A 95 8.70 3.65 8.96
C LEU A 95 7.43 3.18 9.70
N ASP A 96 7.41 1.92 10.09
CA ASP A 96 6.37 1.40 10.99
C ASP A 96 6.80 1.57 12.46
N ALA A 97 5.84 1.84 13.36
CA ALA A 97 6.09 2.05 14.78
C ALA A 97 6.58 0.80 15.53
N ASP A 98 6.40 -0.40 14.96
CA ASP A 98 6.65 -1.70 15.59
C ASP A 98 8.14 -2.14 15.62
N LEU A 99 9.04 -1.29 15.11
CA LEU A 99 10.49 -1.53 15.02
C LEU A 99 10.90 -2.82 14.26
N GLN A 100 10.00 -3.42 13.48
CA GLN A 100 10.38 -4.53 12.60
C GLN A 100 11.38 -4.10 11.53
N ASP A 101 11.31 -2.83 11.15
CA ASP A 101 12.20 -2.17 10.22
C ASP A 101 13.19 -1.32 11.03
N PRO A 102 14.48 -1.66 11.11
CA PRO A 102 15.41 -1.01 12.02
C PRO A 102 15.79 0.40 11.54
N PRO A 103 15.50 1.47 12.31
CA PRO A 103 15.92 2.84 11.98
C PRO A 103 17.44 3.00 11.82
N ALA A 104 18.21 2.08 12.37
CA ALA A 104 19.67 2.05 12.25
C ALA A 104 20.19 1.93 10.80
N LEU A 105 19.34 1.60 9.81
CA LEU A 105 19.68 1.60 8.39
C LEU A 105 19.65 3.01 7.76
N LEU A 106 19.06 4.01 8.42
CA LEU A 106 18.94 5.37 7.87
C LEU A 106 20.27 6.01 7.47
N PRO A 107 21.38 5.88 8.22
CA PRO A 107 22.67 6.40 7.80
C PRO A 107 23.11 5.85 6.44
N ASP A 108 23.11 4.53 6.27
CA ASP A 108 23.53 3.88 5.02
C ASP A 108 22.59 4.23 3.84
N MET A 109 21.30 4.38 4.14
CA MET A 109 20.31 4.82 3.15
C MET A 109 20.56 6.26 2.72
N LEU A 110 20.88 7.15 3.66
CA LEU A 110 21.21 8.54 3.36
C LEU A 110 22.50 8.63 2.54
N ASP A 111 23.55 7.89 2.91
CA ASP A 111 24.79 7.84 2.16
C ASP A 111 24.56 7.47 0.69
N ALA A 112 23.65 6.52 0.45
CA ALA A 112 23.29 6.14 -0.92
C ALA A 112 22.62 7.27 -1.71
N LEU A 113 21.78 8.09 -1.07
CA LEU A 113 21.15 9.23 -1.73
C LEU A 113 22.12 10.39 -1.94
N LEU A 114 23.06 10.58 -1.02
CA LEU A 114 24.09 11.63 -1.11
C LEU A 114 25.09 11.42 -2.26
N THR A 115 25.21 10.18 -2.79
CA THR A 115 26.01 9.94 -4.01
C THR A 115 25.43 10.65 -5.25
N GLY A 116 24.14 10.99 -5.22
CA GLY A 116 23.42 11.57 -6.37
C GLY A 116 22.96 10.54 -7.41
N ASP A 117 23.30 9.26 -7.24
CA ASP A 117 22.91 8.19 -8.18
C ASP A 117 21.48 7.68 -7.96
N TYR A 118 20.89 7.95 -6.78
CA TYR A 118 19.61 7.44 -6.36
C TYR A 118 18.75 8.55 -5.76
N ASP A 119 17.46 8.51 -6.06
CA ASP A 119 16.44 9.39 -5.47
C ASP A 119 15.70 8.69 -4.29
N GLY A 120 15.81 7.39 -4.19
CA GLY A 120 15.21 6.57 -3.16
C GLY A 120 16.14 5.48 -2.64
N ALA A 121 16.01 5.16 -1.37
CA ALA A 121 16.57 3.98 -0.74
C ALA A 121 15.43 3.23 -0.05
N ALA A 122 15.27 1.94 -0.30
CA ALA A 122 14.16 1.15 0.22
C ALA A 122 14.67 -0.18 0.78
N THR A 123 13.92 -0.73 1.71
CA THR A 123 14.28 -1.98 2.35
C THR A 123 13.50 -3.16 1.78
N ARG A 124 14.13 -4.33 1.75
CA ARG A 124 13.50 -5.59 1.41
C ARG A 124 13.93 -6.70 2.37
N ARG A 125 13.01 -7.59 2.69
CA ARG A 125 13.32 -8.79 3.47
C ARG A 125 14.07 -9.80 2.60
N THR A 126 15.14 -10.37 3.13
CA THR A 126 15.89 -11.47 2.48
C THR A 126 15.34 -12.84 2.81
N THR A 127 14.78 -13.02 4.01
CA THR A 127 14.29 -14.31 4.48
C THR A 127 12.80 -14.20 4.87
N ARG A 128 12.07 -15.30 4.63
CA ARG A 128 10.69 -15.50 5.10
C ARG A 128 10.65 -16.54 6.22
N GLU A 129 11.76 -16.65 6.97
CA GLU A 129 11.83 -17.53 8.13
C GLU A 129 10.76 -17.13 9.15
N GLY A 130 10.02 -18.15 9.65
CA GLY A 130 8.90 -17.96 10.55
C GLY A 130 7.53 -17.73 9.88
N GLU A 131 7.45 -17.59 8.54
CA GLU A 131 6.15 -17.53 7.85
C GLU A 131 5.65 -18.94 7.45
N PRO A 132 4.34 -19.22 7.58
CA PRO A 132 3.75 -20.46 7.07
C PRO A 132 4.07 -20.65 5.58
N PRO A 133 4.49 -21.86 5.13
CA PRO A 133 4.92 -22.10 3.75
C PRO A 133 3.83 -21.79 2.71
N VAL A 134 2.55 -22.01 3.07
CA VAL A 134 1.40 -21.67 2.24
C VAL A 134 1.30 -20.17 1.99
N ARG A 135 1.49 -19.34 3.03
CA ARG A 135 1.45 -17.87 2.92
C ARG A 135 2.59 -17.36 2.03
N SER A 136 3.79 -17.91 2.20
CA SER A 136 4.96 -17.55 1.40
C SER A 136 4.79 -17.94 -0.08
N TRP A 137 4.10 -19.07 -0.36
CA TRP A 137 3.78 -19.49 -1.72
C TRP A 137 2.79 -18.53 -2.39
N PHE A 138 1.69 -18.19 -1.71
CA PHE A 138 0.70 -17.22 -2.20
C PHE A 138 1.33 -15.85 -2.46
N ALA A 139 2.18 -15.36 -1.57
CA ALA A 139 2.86 -14.09 -1.75
C ALA A 139 3.77 -14.10 -2.99
N ARG A 140 4.59 -15.16 -3.18
CA ARG A 140 5.42 -15.28 -4.39
C ARG A 140 4.59 -15.37 -5.67
N MET A 141 3.47 -16.09 -5.62
CA MET A 141 2.54 -16.17 -6.76
C MET A 141 1.94 -14.78 -7.07
N PHE A 142 1.53 -14.05 -6.05
CA PHE A 142 1.03 -12.68 -6.20
C PHE A 142 2.05 -11.76 -6.88
N TYR A 143 3.29 -11.69 -6.38
CA TYR A 143 4.32 -10.85 -7.00
C TYR A 143 4.63 -11.26 -8.44
N ARG A 144 4.61 -12.57 -8.75
CA ARG A 144 4.81 -13.05 -10.11
C ARG A 144 3.66 -12.64 -11.04
N ILE A 145 2.42 -12.71 -10.57
CA ILE A 145 1.23 -12.34 -11.33
C ILE A 145 1.21 -10.83 -11.55
N ILE A 146 1.36 -10.03 -10.49
CA ILE A 146 1.29 -8.56 -10.60
C ILE A 146 2.39 -8.01 -11.51
N ASN A 147 3.64 -8.52 -11.38
CA ASN A 147 4.74 -8.08 -12.23
C ASN A 147 4.61 -8.51 -13.69
N LYS A 148 3.84 -9.58 -13.97
CA LYS A 148 3.51 -9.97 -15.35
C LYS A 148 2.37 -9.16 -15.94
N MET A 149 1.48 -8.66 -15.11
CA MET A 149 0.25 -7.97 -15.50
C MET A 149 0.32 -6.44 -15.38
N SER A 150 1.27 -5.93 -14.60
CA SER A 150 1.48 -4.49 -14.38
C SER A 150 2.65 -3.99 -15.22
N ASP A 151 2.55 -2.75 -15.69
CA ASP A 151 3.65 -2.04 -16.34
C ASP A 151 4.71 -1.55 -15.32
N THR A 152 4.44 -1.77 -14.03
CA THR A 152 5.30 -1.35 -12.92
C THR A 152 5.86 -2.56 -12.17
N GLU A 153 7.17 -2.65 -12.06
CA GLU A 153 7.83 -3.72 -11.31
C GLU A 153 7.71 -3.49 -9.80
N ILE A 154 7.03 -4.40 -9.11
CA ILE A 154 6.91 -4.39 -7.65
C ILE A 154 7.90 -5.41 -7.09
N VAL A 155 8.89 -4.95 -6.34
CA VAL A 155 9.95 -5.80 -5.80
C VAL A 155 9.41 -6.74 -4.73
N ASP A 156 9.66 -8.06 -4.88
CA ASP A 156 9.25 -9.06 -3.88
C ASP A 156 9.96 -8.81 -2.55
N GLY A 157 9.20 -8.86 -1.46
CA GLY A 157 9.69 -8.58 -0.12
C GLY A 157 9.89 -7.10 0.20
N ALA A 158 9.50 -6.17 -0.71
CA ALA A 158 9.55 -4.74 -0.46
C ALA A 158 8.77 -4.37 0.81
N ARG A 159 9.41 -3.57 1.67
CA ARG A 159 8.82 -3.02 2.90
C ARG A 159 8.38 -1.58 2.65
N ASP A 160 7.63 -1.06 3.61
CA ASP A 160 7.22 0.35 3.59
C ASP A 160 8.34 1.27 4.07
N PHE A 161 9.37 0.72 4.73
CA PHE A 161 10.55 1.47 5.16
C PHE A 161 11.39 1.88 3.95
N ARG A 162 11.41 3.17 3.70
CA ARG A 162 12.20 3.82 2.64
C ARG A 162 12.59 5.23 3.01
N LEU A 163 13.68 5.71 2.44
CA LEU A 163 14.14 7.09 2.48
C LEU A 163 14.07 7.65 1.06
N MET A 164 13.46 8.81 0.89
CA MET A 164 13.21 9.43 -0.42
C MET A 164 13.73 10.86 -0.44
N SER A 165 14.26 11.31 -1.57
CA SER A 165 14.55 12.73 -1.81
C SER A 165 13.25 13.54 -1.87
N ARG A 166 13.31 14.82 -1.59
CA ARG A 166 12.16 15.74 -1.70
C ARG A 166 11.53 15.66 -3.11
N ARG A 167 12.34 15.62 -4.14
CA ARG A 167 11.88 15.49 -5.52
C ARG A 167 11.02 14.24 -5.77
N MET A 168 11.42 13.09 -5.20
CA MET A 168 10.62 11.87 -5.29
C MET A 168 9.32 11.99 -4.50
N VAL A 169 9.38 12.59 -3.30
CA VAL A 169 8.18 12.81 -2.47
C VAL A 169 7.18 13.70 -3.16
N ASP A 170 7.62 14.80 -3.77
CA ASP A 170 6.75 15.74 -4.47
C ASP A 170 6.04 15.06 -5.65
N ALA A 171 6.75 14.25 -6.44
CA ALA A 171 6.15 13.45 -7.51
C ALA A 171 5.12 12.43 -6.98
N VAL A 172 5.37 11.79 -5.83
CA VAL A 172 4.42 10.87 -5.18
C VAL A 172 3.17 11.61 -4.69
N LEU A 173 3.31 12.87 -4.25
CA LEU A 173 2.19 13.70 -3.78
C LEU A 173 1.32 14.22 -4.93
N GLU A 174 1.85 14.37 -6.15
CA GLU A 174 1.05 14.69 -7.35
C GLU A 174 0.04 13.59 -7.66
N MET A 175 0.35 12.33 -7.28
CA MET A 175 -0.58 11.21 -7.42
C MET A 175 -1.60 11.23 -6.28
N SER A 176 -2.77 11.79 -6.53
CA SER A 176 -3.83 12.02 -5.53
C SER A 176 -4.96 11.00 -5.59
N GLU A 177 -4.73 9.83 -6.17
CA GLU A 177 -5.73 8.77 -6.25
C GLU A 177 -6.24 8.35 -4.87
N TYR A 178 -7.57 8.12 -4.78
CA TYR A 178 -8.23 7.68 -3.54
C TYR A 178 -7.85 6.24 -3.17
N ASN A 179 -7.72 5.38 -4.19
CA ASN A 179 -7.35 3.97 -4.00
C ASN A 179 -5.84 3.80 -4.07
N ARG A 180 -5.13 4.31 -3.07
CA ARG A 180 -3.67 4.29 -3.02
C ARG A 180 -3.14 2.89 -2.74
N PHE A 181 -2.04 2.57 -3.42
CA PHE A 181 -1.20 1.40 -3.13
C PHE A 181 0.26 1.86 -3.21
N SER A 182 0.80 2.31 -2.09
CA SER A 182 2.08 3.01 -2.02
C SER A 182 3.23 2.25 -2.67
N LYS A 183 3.29 0.91 -2.53
CA LYS A 183 4.34 0.10 -3.18
C LYS A 183 4.33 0.21 -4.70
N GLY A 184 3.14 0.28 -5.30
CA GLY A 184 2.99 0.52 -6.73
C GLY A 184 3.34 1.95 -7.11
N ILE A 185 2.82 2.94 -6.36
CA ILE A 185 3.08 4.37 -6.60
C ILE A 185 4.57 4.68 -6.57
N PHE A 186 5.30 4.21 -5.56
CA PHE A 186 6.74 4.45 -5.44
C PHE A 186 7.57 3.85 -6.60
N SER A 187 7.10 2.77 -7.21
CA SER A 187 7.73 2.21 -8.40
C SER A 187 7.28 2.94 -9.67
N TRP A 188 6.00 3.32 -9.73
CA TRP A 188 5.40 3.96 -10.90
C TRP A 188 6.01 5.34 -11.22
N VAL A 189 6.38 6.12 -10.20
CA VAL A 189 7.05 7.42 -10.39
C VAL A 189 8.44 7.32 -11.05
N GLY A 190 9.00 6.10 -11.19
CA GLY A 190 10.17 5.82 -12.03
C GLY A 190 11.52 6.30 -11.48
N PHE A 191 11.59 6.76 -10.22
CA PHE A 191 12.83 7.18 -9.61
C PHE A 191 13.76 6.03 -9.27
N LYS A 192 15.05 6.22 -9.46
CA LYS A 192 16.06 5.19 -9.20
C LYS A 192 16.19 4.92 -7.69
N THR A 193 15.90 3.69 -7.27
CA THR A 193 15.88 3.28 -5.86
C THR A 193 16.94 2.23 -5.57
N LYS A 194 17.76 2.45 -4.54
CA LYS A 194 18.70 1.45 -4.00
C LYS A 194 18.00 0.56 -2.98
N TRP A 195 18.18 -0.75 -3.08
CA TRP A 195 17.54 -1.73 -2.20
C TRP A 195 18.50 -2.23 -1.15
N PHE A 196 18.10 -2.09 0.12
CA PHE A 196 18.81 -2.58 1.30
C PHE A 196 18.15 -3.86 1.79
N ALA A 197 18.93 -4.94 1.77
CA ALA A 197 18.48 -6.24 2.25
C ALA A 197 18.78 -6.39 3.73
N TYR A 198 17.78 -6.78 4.55
CA TYR A 198 17.98 -7.03 5.97
C TYR A 198 17.21 -8.27 6.44
N GLN A 199 17.65 -8.83 7.58
CA GLN A 199 16.97 -9.94 8.21
C GLN A 199 15.78 -9.45 9.02
N ASN A 200 14.70 -10.22 8.98
CA ASN A 200 13.48 -9.87 9.71
C ASN A 200 13.74 -9.83 11.23
N VAL A 201 13.35 -8.74 11.86
CA VAL A 201 13.36 -8.58 13.32
C VAL A 201 11.94 -8.87 13.85
N GLU A 202 11.84 -9.52 14.99
CA GLU A 202 10.55 -9.73 15.67
C GLU A 202 9.98 -8.39 16.15
N ARG A 203 8.66 -8.28 16.18
CA ARG A 203 7.98 -7.09 16.70
C ARG A 203 8.29 -6.88 18.16
N VAL A 204 8.55 -5.63 18.54
CA VAL A 204 8.79 -5.25 19.94
C VAL A 204 7.47 -5.20 20.71
N ALA A 205 6.36 -4.81 20.06
CA ALA A 205 5.01 -4.74 20.64
C ALA A 205 3.92 -4.89 19.55
N GLY A 206 2.67 -5.17 19.97
CA GLY A 206 1.50 -5.26 19.08
C GLY A 206 1.24 -6.65 18.50
N GLN A 207 0.06 -6.84 17.90
CA GLN A 207 -0.38 -8.10 17.28
C GLN A 207 -0.61 -7.94 15.78
N THR A 208 -0.35 -9.00 14.99
CA THR A 208 -0.64 -9.03 13.55
C THR A 208 -2.15 -8.99 13.32
N LYS A 209 -2.65 -7.93 12.68
CA LYS A 209 -4.09 -7.75 12.33
C LYS A 209 -4.44 -8.36 10.96
N TRP A 210 -3.47 -8.87 10.20
CA TRP A 210 -3.66 -9.40 8.85
C TRP A 210 -4.10 -10.86 8.86
N ASN A 211 -5.29 -11.14 8.33
CA ASN A 211 -5.77 -12.49 8.03
C ASN A 211 -5.67 -12.79 6.52
N PHE A 212 -5.95 -14.04 6.13
CA PHE A 212 -5.88 -14.50 4.74
C PHE A 212 -6.77 -13.65 3.81
N TRP A 213 -8.00 -13.33 4.22
CA TRP A 213 -8.95 -12.57 3.42
C TRP A 213 -8.52 -11.12 3.21
N SER A 214 -7.93 -10.49 4.23
CA SER A 214 -7.41 -9.11 4.08
C SER A 214 -6.20 -9.06 3.15
N LEU A 215 -5.32 -10.07 3.19
CA LEU A 215 -4.20 -10.18 2.24
C LEU A 215 -4.68 -10.41 0.81
N PHE A 216 -5.69 -11.28 0.63
CA PHE A 216 -6.29 -11.56 -0.68
C PHE A 216 -6.94 -10.31 -1.27
N LYS A 217 -7.74 -9.58 -0.47
CA LYS A 217 -8.35 -8.33 -0.88
C LYS A 217 -7.30 -7.28 -1.26
N TYR A 218 -6.27 -7.10 -0.43
CA TYR A 218 -5.15 -6.20 -0.71
C TYR A 218 -4.42 -6.56 -2.02
N SER A 219 -4.30 -7.86 -2.31
CA SER A 219 -3.72 -8.34 -3.57
C SER A 219 -4.57 -7.96 -4.78
N ILE A 220 -5.89 -8.11 -4.70
CA ILE A 220 -6.81 -7.69 -5.76
C ILE A 220 -6.75 -6.18 -5.95
N GLU A 221 -6.74 -5.40 -4.87
CA GLU A 221 -6.61 -3.95 -4.90
C GLU A 221 -5.33 -3.50 -5.63
N GLY A 222 -4.21 -4.16 -5.36
CA GLY A 222 -2.94 -3.91 -6.05
C GLY A 222 -3.00 -4.23 -7.54
N ILE A 223 -3.60 -5.37 -7.94
CA ILE A 223 -3.73 -5.77 -9.35
C ILE A 223 -4.65 -4.79 -10.09
N VAL A 224 -5.82 -4.48 -9.54
CA VAL A 224 -6.81 -3.60 -10.18
C VAL A 224 -6.29 -2.16 -10.26
N GLY A 225 -5.51 -1.70 -9.28
CA GLY A 225 -4.94 -0.34 -9.26
C GLY A 225 -3.85 -0.11 -10.31
N PHE A 226 -3.09 -1.14 -10.67
CA PHE A 226 -1.90 -1.00 -11.54
C PHE A 226 -1.93 -1.86 -12.80
N SER A 227 -3.08 -2.46 -13.15
CA SER A 227 -3.20 -3.31 -14.34
C SER A 227 -4.61 -3.29 -14.90
N THR A 228 -4.73 -3.20 -16.21
CA THR A 228 -5.98 -3.39 -16.96
C THR A 228 -6.10 -4.80 -17.53
N GLN A 229 -5.10 -5.66 -17.33
CA GLN A 229 -5.07 -7.03 -17.85
C GLN A 229 -6.28 -7.89 -17.47
N PRO A 230 -6.84 -7.82 -16.25
CA PRO A 230 -8.07 -8.55 -15.92
C PRO A 230 -9.25 -8.21 -16.82
N LEU A 231 -9.38 -6.94 -17.25
CA LEU A 231 -10.41 -6.53 -18.23
C LEU A 231 -10.14 -7.13 -19.61
N VAL A 232 -8.89 -7.11 -20.05
CA VAL A 232 -8.47 -7.71 -21.32
C VAL A 232 -8.73 -9.22 -21.32
N MET A 233 -8.42 -9.90 -20.20
CA MET A 233 -8.69 -11.34 -20.04
C MET A 233 -10.21 -11.64 -20.09
N ALA A 234 -11.03 -10.82 -19.44
CA ALA A 234 -12.49 -10.96 -19.49
C ALA A 234 -13.01 -10.76 -20.92
N ALA A 235 -12.51 -9.75 -21.64
CA ALA A 235 -12.87 -9.52 -23.05
C ALA A 235 -12.44 -10.67 -23.94
N LEU A 236 -11.21 -11.18 -23.80
CA LEU A 236 -10.69 -12.31 -24.56
C LEU A 236 -11.49 -13.59 -24.29
N ALA A 237 -11.85 -13.87 -23.03
CA ALA A 237 -12.73 -14.97 -22.68
C ALA A 237 -14.07 -14.84 -23.41
N GLY A 238 -14.68 -13.65 -23.41
CA GLY A 238 -15.92 -13.38 -24.18
C GLY A 238 -15.78 -13.69 -25.65
N VAL A 239 -14.69 -13.28 -26.30
CA VAL A 239 -14.42 -13.59 -27.72
C VAL A 239 -14.30 -15.10 -27.96
N ILE A 240 -13.55 -15.82 -27.11
CA ILE A 240 -13.39 -17.28 -27.22
C ILE A 240 -14.76 -17.99 -27.10
N PHE A 241 -15.58 -17.57 -26.11
CA PHE A 241 -16.91 -18.15 -25.94
C PHE A 241 -17.85 -17.85 -27.13
N CYS A 242 -17.79 -16.63 -27.70
CA CYS A 242 -18.52 -16.28 -28.90
C CYS A 242 -18.13 -17.17 -30.09
N LEU A 243 -16.83 -17.39 -30.31
CA LEU A 243 -16.36 -18.27 -31.38
C LEU A 243 -16.78 -19.72 -31.16
N ALA A 244 -16.66 -20.22 -29.93
CA ALA A 244 -17.11 -21.56 -29.58
C ALA A 244 -18.63 -21.75 -29.77
N ALA A 245 -19.42 -20.74 -29.35
CA ALA A 245 -20.87 -20.74 -29.58
C ALA A 245 -21.22 -20.74 -31.06
N PHE A 246 -20.54 -19.93 -31.87
CA PHE A 246 -20.74 -19.90 -33.33
C PHE A 246 -20.45 -21.24 -33.97
N VAL A 247 -19.35 -21.90 -33.64
CA VAL A 247 -19.01 -23.25 -34.11
C VAL A 247 -20.06 -24.27 -33.63
N GLY A 248 -20.46 -24.16 -32.35
CA GLY A 248 -21.52 -25.00 -31.78
C GLY A 248 -22.87 -24.89 -32.50
N ILE A 249 -23.28 -23.66 -32.86
CA ILE A 249 -24.52 -23.41 -33.63
C ILE A 249 -24.42 -24.08 -35.00
N ILE A 250 -23.31 -23.89 -35.71
CA ILE A 250 -23.13 -24.55 -37.04
C ILE A 250 -23.23 -26.07 -36.87
N PHE A 251 -22.55 -26.64 -35.88
CA PHE A 251 -22.59 -28.09 -35.63
C PHE A 251 -24.02 -28.60 -35.37
N VAL A 252 -24.79 -27.91 -34.51
CA VAL A 252 -26.17 -28.29 -34.19
C VAL A 252 -27.06 -28.20 -35.42
N VAL A 253 -26.95 -27.11 -36.19
CA VAL A 253 -27.76 -26.95 -37.44
C VAL A 253 -27.42 -28.02 -38.44
N VAL A 254 -26.16 -28.29 -38.74
CA VAL A 254 -25.75 -29.35 -39.69
C VAL A 254 -26.24 -30.73 -39.23
N ARG A 255 -26.08 -31.04 -37.93
CA ARG A 255 -26.57 -32.30 -37.37
C ARG A 255 -28.08 -32.45 -37.50
N ALA A 256 -28.84 -31.39 -37.18
CA ALA A 256 -30.32 -31.42 -37.28
C ALA A 256 -30.78 -31.62 -38.73
N LEU A 257 -30.10 -31.02 -39.70
CA LEU A 257 -30.41 -31.18 -41.12
C LEU A 257 -30.10 -32.60 -41.65
N ILE A 258 -29.06 -33.26 -41.13
CA ILE A 258 -28.64 -34.58 -41.63
C ILE A 258 -29.38 -35.74 -40.92
N PHE A 259 -29.57 -35.64 -39.59
CA PHE A 259 -30.04 -36.77 -38.76
C PHE A 259 -31.45 -36.56 -38.17
N GLY A 260 -32.07 -35.39 -38.40
CA GLY A 260 -33.29 -34.99 -37.72
C GLY A 260 -33.04 -34.59 -36.27
N ASP A 261 -34.05 -34.07 -35.61
CA ASP A 261 -33.92 -33.61 -34.18
C ASP A 261 -34.73 -34.55 -33.25
N PRO A 262 -34.09 -35.55 -32.62
CA PRO A 262 -34.69 -36.22 -31.49
C PRO A 262 -34.50 -35.32 -30.27
N THR A 263 -35.57 -35.00 -29.58
CA THR A 263 -35.68 -34.09 -28.43
C THR A 263 -34.79 -34.44 -27.21
N ALA A 264 -33.72 -35.17 -27.41
CA ALA A 264 -32.74 -35.62 -26.39
C ALA A 264 -31.57 -34.64 -26.24
N GLY A 265 -31.79 -33.43 -25.79
CA GLY A 265 -30.70 -32.46 -25.61
C GLY A 265 -30.89 -31.54 -24.40
N TRP A 266 -31.98 -31.69 -23.66
CA TRP A 266 -32.31 -30.77 -22.56
C TRP A 266 -31.21 -30.65 -21.46
N PRO A 267 -30.60 -31.75 -20.93
CA PRO A 267 -29.53 -31.65 -19.94
C PRO A 267 -28.29 -30.92 -20.46
N SER A 268 -27.89 -31.20 -21.72
CA SER A 268 -26.72 -30.53 -22.33
C SER A 268 -26.97 -29.04 -22.54
N MET A 269 -28.19 -28.65 -22.97
CA MET A 269 -28.56 -27.24 -23.11
C MET A 269 -28.52 -26.51 -21.79
N VAL A 270 -29.03 -27.09 -20.71
CA VAL A 270 -28.98 -26.48 -19.36
C VAL A 270 -27.53 -26.31 -18.87
N CYS A 271 -26.67 -27.31 -19.08
CA CYS A 271 -25.25 -27.21 -18.70
C CYS A 271 -24.55 -26.10 -19.48
N ILE A 272 -24.77 -25.97 -20.79
CA ILE A 272 -24.17 -24.90 -21.61
C ILE A 272 -24.69 -23.54 -21.17
N MET A 273 -26.00 -23.40 -20.94
CA MET A 273 -26.58 -22.13 -20.45
C MET A 273 -26.02 -21.72 -19.10
N LEU A 274 -25.91 -22.65 -18.16
CA LEU A 274 -25.31 -22.36 -16.83
C LEU A 274 -23.83 -21.97 -16.93
N LEU A 275 -23.06 -22.66 -17.77
CA LEU A 275 -21.67 -22.33 -18.03
C LEU A 275 -21.52 -20.93 -18.63
N CYS A 276 -22.27 -20.63 -19.70
CA CYS A 276 -22.24 -19.30 -20.32
C CYS A 276 -22.66 -18.20 -19.35
N SER A 277 -23.72 -18.42 -18.58
CA SER A 277 -24.19 -17.48 -17.56
C SER A 277 -23.16 -17.26 -16.47
N GLY A 278 -22.50 -18.32 -16.01
CA GLY A 278 -21.43 -18.24 -15.01
C GLY A 278 -20.24 -17.39 -15.49
N VAL A 279 -19.80 -17.61 -16.74
CA VAL A 279 -18.73 -16.83 -17.34
C VAL A 279 -19.14 -15.36 -17.52
N GLN A 280 -20.36 -15.09 -17.99
CA GLN A 280 -20.87 -13.71 -18.11
C GLN A 280 -20.89 -12.99 -16.77
N LEU A 281 -21.41 -13.62 -15.71
CA LEU A 281 -21.44 -13.04 -14.38
C LEU A 281 -20.02 -12.80 -13.81
N PHE A 282 -19.09 -13.70 -14.08
CA PHE A 282 -17.69 -13.52 -13.68
C PHE A 282 -17.04 -12.32 -14.39
N CYS A 283 -17.21 -12.21 -15.72
CA CYS A 283 -16.71 -11.08 -16.49
C CYS A 283 -17.34 -9.74 -16.02
N LEU A 284 -18.65 -9.76 -15.77
CA LEU A 284 -19.37 -8.59 -15.24
C LEU A 284 -18.87 -8.20 -13.85
N GLY A 285 -18.52 -9.18 -13.01
CA GLY A 285 -17.90 -8.95 -11.70
C GLY A 285 -16.55 -8.23 -11.80
N ILE A 286 -15.70 -8.62 -12.76
CA ILE A 286 -14.42 -7.93 -13.04
C ILE A 286 -14.68 -6.48 -13.45
N VAL A 287 -15.56 -6.24 -14.41
CA VAL A 287 -15.94 -4.89 -14.85
C VAL A 287 -16.50 -4.08 -13.69
N GLY A 288 -17.34 -4.69 -12.85
CA GLY A 288 -17.91 -4.07 -11.64
C GLY A 288 -16.85 -3.60 -10.66
N GLU A 289 -15.77 -4.35 -10.46
CA GLU A 289 -14.66 -3.96 -9.57
C GLU A 289 -13.94 -2.71 -10.10
N TYR A 290 -13.63 -2.65 -11.39
CA TYR A 290 -13.02 -1.45 -12.01
C TYR A 290 -13.97 -0.24 -11.96
N LEU A 291 -15.26 -0.45 -12.23
CA LEU A 291 -16.26 0.60 -12.15
C LEU A 291 -16.41 1.13 -10.73
N ALA A 292 -16.34 0.27 -9.71
CA ALA A 292 -16.37 0.67 -8.32
C ALA A 292 -15.17 1.55 -7.95
N LYS A 293 -13.95 1.22 -8.43
CA LYS A 293 -12.76 2.06 -8.24
C LYS A 293 -12.91 3.41 -8.94
N THR A 294 -13.31 3.41 -10.22
CA THR A 294 -13.58 4.64 -10.97
C THR A 294 -14.62 5.52 -10.27
N TYR A 295 -15.68 4.92 -9.73
CA TYR A 295 -16.71 5.66 -8.99
C TYR A 295 -16.16 6.34 -7.73
N LEU A 296 -15.22 5.71 -7.02
CA LEU A 296 -14.58 6.33 -5.85
C LEU A 296 -13.69 7.51 -6.27
N GLU A 297 -12.96 7.39 -7.38
CA GLU A 297 -12.13 8.47 -7.93
C GLU A 297 -12.97 9.68 -8.37
N VAL A 298 -14.04 9.44 -9.12
CA VAL A 298 -14.93 10.50 -9.62
C VAL A 298 -15.63 11.29 -8.50
N LYS A 299 -15.79 10.68 -7.32
CA LYS A 299 -16.34 11.38 -6.16
C LYS A 299 -15.43 12.46 -5.57
N HIS A 300 -14.15 12.45 -5.88
CA HIS A 300 -13.14 13.37 -5.35
C HIS A 300 -13.20 13.56 -3.84
N ARG A 301 -13.51 12.50 -3.10
CA ARG A 301 -13.51 12.56 -1.64
C ARG A 301 -12.06 12.70 -1.14
N PRO A 302 -11.84 13.50 -0.07
CA PRO A 302 -10.49 13.60 0.49
C PRO A 302 -10.01 12.24 0.98
N ILE A 303 -8.72 11.93 0.76
CA ILE A 303 -8.07 10.67 1.16
C ILE A 303 -8.19 10.48 2.68
N TYR A 304 -8.10 11.56 3.45
CA TYR A 304 -8.29 11.58 4.90
C TYR A 304 -8.95 12.90 5.35
N ILE A 305 -9.46 12.91 6.57
CA ILE A 305 -9.97 14.10 7.23
C ILE A 305 -9.23 14.25 8.56
N THR A 306 -8.51 15.34 8.71
CA THR A 306 -7.81 15.68 9.94
C THR A 306 -8.80 16.05 11.05
N ARG A 307 -8.62 15.46 12.21
CA ARG A 307 -9.30 15.82 13.46
C ARG A 307 -8.53 16.89 14.22
N GLU A 308 -7.21 16.72 14.31
CA GLU A 308 -6.31 17.57 15.07
C GLU A 308 -4.88 17.44 14.56
N THR A 309 -4.14 18.53 14.59
CA THR A 309 -2.69 18.57 14.41
C THR A 309 -2.02 19.20 15.63
N GLU A 310 -0.70 19.13 15.73
CA GLU A 310 0.07 19.86 16.74
C GLU A 310 -0.22 21.36 16.69
N GLN A 311 -0.36 21.96 15.50
CA GLN A 311 -0.62 23.38 15.31
C GLN A 311 -1.99 23.78 15.87
N ASP A 312 -3.04 23.00 15.55
CA ASP A 312 -4.40 23.26 16.09
C ASP A 312 -4.42 23.25 17.63
N ARG A 313 -3.58 22.40 18.23
CA ARG A 313 -3.46 22.27 19.69
C ARG A 313 -2.70 23.43 20.29
N ASP A 314 -1.59 23.82 19.70
CA ASP A 314 -0.76 24.92 20.19
C ASP A 314 -1.49 26.26 20.12
N GLU A 315 -2.29 26.47 19.07
CA GLU A 315 -3.17 27.64 18.94
C GLU A 315 -4.29 27.67 20.00
N ARG A 316 -4.75 26.51 20.49
CA ARG A 316 -5.79 26.39 21.53
C ARG A 316 -5.22 26.45 22.94
N LYS A 317 -3.93 26.28 23.16
CA LYS A 317 -3.31 26.51 24.48
C LYS A 317 -3.46 28.00 24.78
N PRO A 318 -4.22 28.41 25.83
CA PRO A 318 -4.33 29.82 26.17
C PRO A 318 -2.92 30.37 26.44
N ALA A 319 -2.71 31.65 26.10
CA ALA A 319 -1.46 32.38 26.33
C ALA A 319 -1.19 32.57 27.84
N GLN A 320 -1.22 31.49 28.61
CA GLN A 320 -0.92 31.41 30.01
C GLN A 320 0.46 30.73 30.17
N GLN A 321 1.47 31.52 30.02
CA GLN A 321 2.81 31.42 30.61
C GLN A 321 3.82 32.10 29.67
N LYS A 322 3.73 33.42 29.65
CA LYS A 322 4.92 34.29 29.45
C LYS A 322 5.26 34.97 30.72
#